data_171fda57f4d2aa86dcc2f6e460f3ad28
#
_entry.id   171fda57f4d2aa86dcc2f6e460f3ad28
#
_cell.length_a   1.000
_cell.length_b   1.000
_cell.length_c   1.000
_cell.angle_alpha   90.00
_cell.angle_beta   90.00
_cell.angle_gamma   90.00
#
_symmetry.space_group_name_H-M   'P 1'
#
loop_
_entity.id
_entity.type
_entity.pdbx_description
1 polymer ?
#
loop_
_entity_poly.entity_id
_entity_poly.type
_entity_poly.pdbx_seq_one_letter_code
_entity_poly.pdbx_strand_id
1 'polypeptide(L)'
;MKTLRSKLLLAMLSIALIITVLLSLVSVYFINVSAKDTLKSTAEPLAVQAAKNFDSTISSYTNNIVSTVKSDSFLGAKTDADRLKAVKSGFADNTGFYLNFTVYDGNGIVLATDNEMVSSSVEKEHVISACERSSAYITDIYTCLLYTSPSPRDVEES
;
A
#
# COMPACT_ATOMS: atom_id res chain seq x y z
N MET A 1 57.63 -34.81 -32.40
CA MET A 1 56.69 -34.53 -33.55
C MET A 1 55.25 -34.74 -33.04
N LYS A 2 54.45 -33.70 -32.99
CA LYS A 2 53.02 -33.84 -32.63
C LYS A 2 52.35 -34.62 -33.75
N THR A 3 51.80 -35.78 -33.44
CA THR A 3 51.14 -36.64 -34.42
C THR A 3 49.99 -35.92 -35.10
N LEU A 4 49.68 -36.25 -36.35
CA LEU A 4 48.59 -35.68 -37.14
C LEU A 4 47.27 -35.72 -36.36
N ARG A 5 47.04 -36.81 -35.59
CA ARG A 5 45.88 -37.00 -34.69
C ARG A 5 45.76 -35.91 -33.62
N SER A 6 46.87 -35.50 -32.99
CA SER A 6 46.86 -34.44 -31.96
C SER A 6 46.49 -33.06 -32.54
N LYS A 7 46.95 -32.74 -33.75
CA LYS A 7 46.60 -31.50 -34.44
C LYS A 7 45.12 -31.47 -34.81
N LEU A 8 44.58 -32.59 -35.27
CA LEU A 8 43.17 -32.70 -35.65
C LEU A 8 42.26 -32.64 -34.45
N LEU A 9 42.60 -33.29 -33.33
CA LEU A 9 41.87 -33.20 -32.09
C LEU A 9 41.85 -31.76 -31.53
N LEU A 10 42.96 -31.05 -31.59
CA LEU A 10 43.09 -29.69 -31.10
C LEU A 10 42.27 -28.72 -31.96
N ALA A 11 42.20 -28.93 -33.27
CA ALA A 11 41.37 -28.14 -34.17
C ALA A 11 39.85 -28.38 -33.91
N MET A 12 39.44 -29.62 -33.72
CA MET A 12 38.03 -29.91 -33.38
C MET A 12 37.62 -29.33 -32.03
N LEU A 13 38.50 -29.40 -31.04
CA LEU A 13 38.25 -28.85 -29.69
C LEU A 13 38.15 -27.33 -29.71
N SER A 14 38.99 -26.66 -30.51
CA SER A 14 38.92 -25.19 -30.67
C SER A 14 37.64 -24.74 -31.37
N ILE A 15 37.19 -25.46 -32.40
CA ILE A 15 35.91 -25.15 -33.08
C ILE A 15 34.74 -25.37 -32.15
N ALA A 16 34.70 -26.43 -31.38
CA ALA A 16 33.65 -26.72 -30.41
C ALA A 16 33.58 -25.63 -29.34
N LEU A 17 34.74 -25.16 -28.87
CA LEU A 17 34.82 -24.10 -27.87
C LEU A 17 34.31 -22.76 -28.40
N ILE A 18 34.65 -22.41 -29.66
CA ILE A 18 34.15 -21.18 -30.31
C ILE A 18 32.62 -21.24 -30.44
N ILE A 19 32.07 -22.38 -30.90
CA ILE A 19 30.63 -22.54 -31.06
C ILE A 19 29.89 -22.40 -29.70
N THR A 20 30.43 -23.02 -28.65
CA THR A 20 29.84 -22.93 -27.31
C THR A 20 29.84 -21.49 -26.76
N VAL A 21 30.91 -20.75 -26.96
CA VAL A 21 31.01 -19.34 -26.56
C VAL A 21 30.01 -18.49 -27.34
N LEU A 22 29.91 -18.68 -28.66
CA LEU A 22 28.93 -17.93 -29.49
C LEU A 22 27.48 -18.21 -29.07
N LEU A 23 27.12 -19.49 -28.84
CA LEU A 23 25.81 -19.88 -28.38
C LEU A 23 25.48 -19.27 -27.00
N SER A 24 26.46 -19.24 -26.11
CA SER A 24 26.32 -18.65 -24.78
C SER A 24 26.03 -17.15 -24.85
N LEU A 25 26.75 -16.41 -25.70
CA LEU A 25 26.53 -14.97 -25.91
C LEU A 25 25.14 -14.67 -26.50
N VAL A 26 24.73 -15.46 -27.49
CA VAL A 26 23.40 -15.33 -28.09
C VAL A 26 22.31 -15.62 -27.05
N SER A 27 22.46 -16.66 -26.24
CA SER A 27 21.51 -17.01 -25.17
C SER A 27 21.38 -15.91 -24.13
N VAL A 28 22.49 -15.33 -23.67
CA VAL A 28 22.48 -14.23 -22.71
C VAL A 28 21.77 -12.99 -23.30
N TYR A 29 22.02 -12.69 -24.57
CA TYR A 29 21.35 -11.58 -25.26
C TYR A 29 19.83 -11.80 -25.31
N PHE A 30 19.38 -12.99 -25.75
CA PHE A 30 17.97 -13.33 -25.83
C PHE A 30 17.27 -13.32 -24.47
N ILE A 31 17.91 -13.84 -23.41
CA ILE A 31 17.36 -13.81 -22.06
C ILE A 31 17.18 -12.38 -21.58
N ASN A 32 18.17 -11.51 -21.79
CA ASN A 32 18.06 -10.11 -21.35
C ASN A 32 16.95 -9.34 -22.08
N VAL A 33 16.81 -9.54 -23.39
CA VAL A 33 15.74 -8.90 -24.18
C VAL A 33 14.38 -9.44 -23.74
N SER A 34 14.22 -10.75 -23.69
CA SER A 34 12.96 -11.40 -23.30
C SER A 34 12.56 -11.07 -21.87
N ALA A 35 13.51 -11.00 -20.93
CA ALA A 35 13.23 -10.62 -19.55
C ALA A 35 12.71 -9.19 -19.44
N LYS A 36 13.32 -8.24 -20.16
CA LYS A 36 12.86 -6.85 -20.20
C LYS A 36 11.46 -6.71 -20.78
N ASP A 37 11.20 -7.40 -21.87
CA ASP A 37 9.90 -7.35 -22.53
C ASP A 37 8.80 -7.99 -21.65
N THR A 38 9.10 -9.13 -21.03
CA THR A 38 8.18 -9.79 -20.09
C THR A 38 7.93 -8.91 -18.86
N LEU A 39 8.97 -8.30 -18.31
CA LEU A 39 8.82 -7.39 -17.16
C LEU A 39 7.92 -6.19 -17.52
N LYS A 40 8.16 -5.56 -18.64
CA LYS A 40 7.39 -4.41 -19.11
C LYS A 40 5.94 -4.77 -19.44
N SER A 41 5.73 -5.89 -20.12
CA SER A 41 4.38 -6.32 -20.52
C SER A 41 3.54 -6.86 -19.37
N THR A 42 4.15 -7.30 -18.28
CA THR A 42 3.44 -7.90 -17.13
C THR A 42 3.42 -6.98 -15.91
N ALA A 43 4.56 -6.41 -15.55
CA ALA A 43 4.63 -5.59 -14.33
C ALA A 43 3.90 -4.25 -14.47
N GLU A 44 3.98 -3.60 -15.61
CA GLU A 44 3.31 -2.32 -15.85
C GLU A 44 1.78 -2.42 -15.76
N PRO A 45 1.10 -3.36 -16.46
CA PRO A 45 -0.33 -3.55 -16.32
C PRO A 45 -0.75 -3.96 -14.90
N LEU A 46 0.03 -4.80 -14.22
CA LEU A 46 -0.25 -5.19 -12.84
C LEU A 46 -0.16 -4.00 -11.88
N ALA A 47 0.85 -3.15 -12.03
CA ALA A 47 1.00 -1.93 -11.22
C ALA A 47 -0.18 -0.97 -11.45
N VAL A 48 -0.59 -0.77 -12.70
CA VAL A 48 -1.75 0.07 -13.04
C VAL A 48 -3.04 -0.52 -12.46
N GLN A 49 -3.21 -1.83 -12.52
CA GLN A 49 -4.39 -2.49 -11.96
C GLN A 49 -4.40 -2.42 -10.43
N ALA A 50 -3.26 -2.62 -9.78
CA ALA A 50 -3.13 -2.47 -8.34
C ALA A 50 -3.46 -1.03 -7.89
N ALA A 51 -2.96 -0.02 -8.60
CA ALA A 51 -3.27 1.38 -8.33
C ALA A 51 -4.78 1.67 -8.48
N LYS A 52 -5.42 1.18 -9.55
CA LYS A 52 -6.86 1.33 -9.75
C LYS A 52 -7.69 0.62 -8.66
N ASN A 53 -7.28 -0.57 -8.26
CA ASN A 53 -7.96 -1.30 -7.19
C ASN A 53 -7.84 -0.55 -5.86
N PHE A 54 -6.66 0.00 -5.57
CA PHE A 54 -6.42 0.82 -4.40
C PHE A 54 -7.30 2.08 -4.40
N ASP A 55 -7.32 2.82 -5.50
CA ASP A 55 -8.15 4.02 -5.68
C ASP A 55 -9.65 3.72 -5.53
N SER A 56 -10.11 2.62 -6.14
CA SER A 56 -11.49 2.14 -6.00
C SER A 56 -11.84 1.79 -4.55
N THR A 57 -10.91 1.14 -3.83
CA THR A 57 -11.09 0.76 -2.44
C THR A 57 -11.18 2.00 -1.54
N ILE A 58 -10.28 2.96 -1.71
CA ILE A 58 -10.29 4.23 -0.98
C ILE A 58 -11.60 5.00 -1.25
N SER A 59 -12.02 5.07 -2.52
CA SER A 59 -13.27 5.72 -2.90
C SER A 59 -14.48 5.04 -2.26
N SER A 60 -14.49 3.72 -2.19
CA SER A 60 -15.55 2.95 -1.52
C SER A 60 -15.63 3.29 -0.03
N TYR A 61 -14.49 3.31 0.66
CA TYR A 61 -14.45 3.66 2.09
C TYR A 61 -14.89 5.11 2.33
N THR A 62 -14.44 6.04 1.50
CA THR A 62 -14.87 7.44 1.58
C THR A 62 -16.38 7.58 1.39
N ASN A 63 -16.94 6.89 0.39
CA ASN A 63 -18.38 6.90 0.15
C ASN A 63 -19.18 6.29 1.31
N ASN A 64 -18.68 5.23 1.93
CA ASN A 64 -19.29 4.62 3.11
C ASN A 64 -19.32 5.60 4.29
N ILE A 65 -18.21 6.31 4.55
CA ILE A 65 -18.15 7.34 5.58
C ILE A 65 -19.18 8.43 5.29
N VAL A 66 -19.18 8.97 4.08
CA VAL A 66 -20.12 10.04 3.67
C VAL A 66 -21.57 9.58 3.77
N SER A 67 -21.89 8.35 3.35
CA SER A 67 -23.26 7.83 3.45
C SER A 67 -23.69 7.63 4.90
N THR A 68 -22.79 7.16 5.74
CA THR A 68 -23.07 6.93 7.17
C THR A 68 -23.33 8.25 7.90
N VAL A 69 -22.52 9.30 7.68
CA VAL A 69 -22.75 10.60 8.33
C VAL A 69 -23.96 11.35 7.78
N LYS A 70 -24.44 10.99 6.59
CA LYS A 70 -25.68 11.52 6.01
C LYS A 70 -26.91 10.66 6.37
N SER A 71 -26.75 9.56 7.06
CA SER A 71 -27.84 8.68 7.42
C SER A 71 -28.75 9.32 8.48
N ASP A 72 -30.03 8.98 8.44
CA ASP A 72 -31.01 9.43 9.44
C ASP A 72 -30.61 9.03 10.87
N SER A 73 -29.93 7.91 11.00
CA SER A 73 -29.42 7.42 12.30
C SER A 73 -28.37 8.34 12.89
N PHE A 74 -27.47 8.89 12.04
CA PHE A 74 -26.44 9.82 12.49
C PHE A 74 -27.03 11.23 12.72
N LEU A 75 -27.82 11.73 11.76
CA LEU A 75 -28.38 13.08 11.81
C LEU A 75 -29.46 13.21 12.91
N GLY A 76 -30.22 12.16 13.17
CA GLY A 76 -31.25 12.11 14.22
C GLY A 76 -30.70 11.78 15.61
N ALA A 77 -29.40 11.50 15.74
CA ALA A 77 -28.79 11.19 17.02
C ALA A 77 -28.83 12.40 17.97
N LYS A 78 -29.33 12.19 19.19
CA LYS A 78 -29.51 13.26 20.19
C LYS A 78 -28.23 13.53 20.99
N THR A 79 -27.37 12.53 21.12
CA THR A 79 -26.10 12.63 21.87
C THR A 79 -24.92 12.27 20.97
N ASP A 80 -23.72 12.71 21.34
CA ASP A 80 -22.50 12.39 20.60
C ASP A 80 -22.15 10.89 20.71
N ALA A 81 -22.51 10.27 21.82
CA ALA A 81 -22.41 8.82 21.97
C ALA A 81 -23.34 8.05 21.01
N ASP A 82 -24.53 8.55 20.75
CA ASP A 82 -25.44 7.97 19.77
C ASP A 82 -24.92 8.17 18.33
N ARG A 83 -24.28 9.29 18.04
CA ARG A 83 -23.59 9.54 16.76
C ARG A 83 -22.46 8.54 16.56
N LEU A 84 -21.60 8.34 17.55
CA LEU A 84 -20.53 7.35 17.51
C LEU A 84 -21.08 5.94 17.30
N LYS A 85 -22.17 5.58 17.98
CA LYS A 85 -22.84 4.29 17.81
C LYS A 85 -23.40 4.13 16.39
N ALA A 86 -24.00 5.16 15.82
CA ALA A 86 -24.50 5.16 14.45
C ALA A 86 -23.38 4.95 13.44
N VAL A 87 -22.22 5.61 13.62
CA VAL A 87 -21.03 5.38 12.80
C VAL A 87 -20.57 3.94 12.90
N LYS A 88 -20.37 3.42 14.11
CA LYS A 88 -19.91 2.04 14.33
C LYS A 88 -20.86 1.01 13.71
N SER A 89 -22.16 1.22 13.80
CA SER A 89 -23.16 0.32 13.18
C SER A 89 -23.11 0.34 11.65
N GLY A 90 -22.81 1.50 11.05
CA GLY A 90 -22.64 1.64 9.60
C GLY A 90 -21.41 0.92 9.04
N PHE A 91 -20.44 0.60 9.91
CA PHE A 91 -19.19 -0.10 9.56
C PHE A 91 -19.05 -1.48 10.18
N ALA A 92 -20.12 -2.02 10.78
CA ALA A 92 -20.06 -3.31 11.49
C ALA A 92 -19.51 -4.46 10.64
N ASP A 93 -19.80 -4.47 9.32
CA ASP A 93 -19.34 -5.49 8.39
C ASP A 93 -17.88 -5.27 7.92
N ASN A 94 -17.29 -4.11 8.24
CA ASN A 94 -15.96 -3.70 7.77
C ASN A 94 -15.00 -3.35 8.92
N THR A 95 -15.23 -3.85 10.10
CA THR A 95 -14.46 -3.53 11.32
C THR A 95 -12.95 -3.82 11.22
N GLY A 96 -12.53 -4.73 10.33
CA GLY A 96 -11.12 -5.05 10.12
C GLY A 96 -10.29 -3.96 9.42
N PHE A 97 -10.94 -2.95 8.84
CA PHE A 97 -10.27 -1.86 8.09
C PHE A 97 -10.20 -0.54 8.86
N TYR A 98 -10.94 -0.42 9.93
CA TYR A 98 -10.97 0.80 10.75
C TYR A 98 -10.40 0.51 12.13
N LEU A 99 -9.45 1.32 12.55
CA LEU A 99 -8.79 1.18 13.85
C LEU A 99 -9.61 1.83 14.96
N ASN A 100 -10.16 3.00 14.69
CA ASN A 100 -10.99 3.75 15.63
C ASN A 100 -11.97 4.66 14.90
N PHE A 101 -12.96 5.12 15.64
CA PHE A 101 -13.89 6.16 15.23
C PHE A 101 -13.89 7.28 16.27
N THR A 102 -13.74 8.49 15.80
CA THR A 102 -13.80 9.67 16.66
C THR A 102 -14.68 10.72 16.01
N VAL A 103 -15.57 11.30 16.80
CA VAL A 103 -16.44 12.42 16.40
C VAL A 103 -15.86 13.71 16.98
N TYR A 104 -15.64 14.68 16.13
CA TYR A 104 -15.11 15.98 16.49
C TYR A 104 -16.17 17.08 16.24
N ASP A 105 -16.05 18.18 16.95
CA ASP A 105 -16.73 19.42 16.58
C ASP A 105 -15.99 20.18 15.46
N GLY A 106 -16.55 21.28 14.97
CA GLY A 106 -15.92 22.12 13.94
C GLY A 106 -14.61 22.80 14.35
N ASN A 107 -14.27 22.78 15.64
CA ASN A 107 -13.03 23.33 16.20
C ASN A 107 -11.96 22.24 16.45
N GLY A 108 -12.26 21.00 16.08
CA GLY A 108 -11.37 19.86 16.30
C GLY A 108 -11.36 19.36 17.74
N ILE A 109 -12.40 19.62 18.53
CA ILE A 109 -12.55 19.10 19.89
C ILE A 109 -13.24 17.73 19.80
N VAL A 110 -12.71 16.74 20.48
CA VAL A 110 -13.29 15.39 20.55
C VAL A 110 -14.60 15.44 21.32
N LEU A 111 -15.67 15.04 20.67
CA LEU A 111 -17.02 14.91 21.25
C LEU A 111 -17.29 13.48 21.73
N ALA A 112 -16.89 12.49 20.96
CA ALA A 112 -16.99 11.08 21.31
C ALA A 112 -15.91 10.27 20.57
N THR A 113 -15.34 9.25 21.22
CA THR A 113 -14.37 8.33 20.64
C THR A 113 -14.56 6.94 21.18
N ASP A 114 -14.20 5.94 20.40
CA ASP A 114 -14.14 4.54 20.85
C ASP A 114 -12.71 4.13 21.29
N ASN A 115 -11.78 5.07 21.24
CA ASN A 115 -10.41 4.86 21.66
C ASN A 115 -9.98 5.90 22.70
N GLU A 116 -9.62 5.43 23.89
CA GLU A 116 -9.19 6.28 25.01
C GLU A 116 -7.81 6.94 24.78
N MET A 117 -7.04 6.49 23.79
CA MET A 117 -5.69 6.99 23.50
C MET A 117 -5.62 8.06 22.41
N VAL A 118 -6.74 8.61 21.96
CA VAL A 118 -6.75 9.63 20.92
C VAL A 118 -6.11 10.91 21.45
N SER A 119 -4.91 11.20 20.98
CA SER A 119 -4.16 12.42 21.31
C SER A 119 -4.58 13.56 20.40
N SER A 120 -5.05 14.63 21.01
CA SER A 120 -5.78 15.72 20.40
C SER A 120 -5.00 16.67 19.45
N SER A 121 -3.67 16.60 19.34
CA SER A 121 -2.94 17.69 18.70
C SER A 121 -2.72 17.53 17.19
N VAL A 122 -2.33 16.35 16.73
CA VAL A 122 -2.06 16.10 15.29
C VAL A 122 -3.35 15.93 14.51
N GLU A 123 -4.34 15.29 15.10
CA GLU A 123 -5.64 15.06 14.50
C GLU A 123 -6.44 16.37 14.34
N LYS A 124 -6.25 17.33 15.24
CA LYS A 124 -6.95 18.62 15.22
C LYS A 124 -6.74 19.38 13.92
N GLU A 125 -5.53 19.50 13.42
CA GLU A 125 -5.24 20.19 12.15
C GLU A 125 -5.93 19.53 10.96
N HIS A 126 -5.96 18.20 10.93
CA HIS A 126 -6.62 17.44 9.88
C HIS A 126 -8.14 17.61 9.92
N VAL A 127 -8.74 17.64 11.13
CA VAL A 127 -10.18 17.89 11.31
C VAL A 127 -10.56 19.30 10.84
N ILE A 128 -9.79 20.31 11.23
CA ILE A 128 -10.03 21.69 10.79
C ILE A 128 -9.94 21.78 9.28
N SER A 129 -8.91 21.19 8.65
CA SER A 129 -8.76 21.17 7.20
C SER A 129 -9.92 20.45 6.48
N ALA A 130 -10.46 19.39 7.08
CA ALA A 130 -11.65 18.71 6.55
C ALA A 130 -12.91 19.58 6.64
N CYS A 131 -13.10 20.26 7.77
CA CYS A 131 -14.22 21.18 7.97
C CYS A 131 -14.18 22.36 6.99
N GLU A 132 -13.02 22.97 6.77
CA GLU A 132 -12.82 24.07 5.83
C GLU A 132 -13.16 23.66 4.39
N ARG A 133 -12.84 22.43 4.00
CA ARG A 133 -13.14 21.90 2.67
C ARG A 133 -14.61 21.49 2.50
N SER A 134 -15.36 21.35 3.58
CA SER A 134 -16.75 20.86 3.59
C SER A 134 -16.94 19.53 2.81
N SER A 135 -15.90 18.68 2.78
CA SER A 135 -15.89 17.44 2.03
C SER A 135 -15.08 16.37 2.75
N ALA A 136 -15.26 15.12 2.36
CA ALA A 136 -14.40 14.03 2.81
C ALA A 136 -12.95 14.34 2.47
N TYR A 137 -12.06 14.18 3.44
CA TYR A 137 -10.63 14.45 3.31
C TYR A 137 -9.83 13.25 3.76
N ILE A 138 -8.89 12.81 2.93
CA ILE A 138 -7.94 11.75 3.24
C ILE A 138 -6.59 12.43 3.44
N THR A 139 -6.01 12.23 4.60
CA THR A 139 -4.67 12.74 4.92
C THR A 139 -3.60 11.84 4.36
N ASP A 140 -2.39 12.35 4.25
CA ASP A 140 -1.19 11.53 4.09
C ASP A 140 -0.97 10.65 5.32
N ILE A 141 -0.11 9.64 5.17
CA ILE A 141 0.28 8.76 6.28
C ILE A 141 1.02 9.61 7.31
N TYR A 142 0.50 9.64 8.52
CA TYR A 142 1.15 10.29 9.66
C TYR A 142 1.37 9.29 10.79
N THR A 143 2.38 9.54 11.61
CA THR A 143 2.67 8.69 12.76
C THR A 143 1.59 8.91 13.83
N CYS A 144 0.72 7.94 13.99
CA CYS A 144 -0.20 7.92 15.12
C CYS A 144 0.55 7.43 16.34
N LEU A 145 0.50 8.17 17.46
CA LEU A 145 1.13 7.80 18.74
C LEU A 145 0.62 6.46 19.33
N LEU A 146 -0.40 5.88 18.74
CA LEU A 146 -0.94 4.55 19.08
C LEU A 146 0.01 3.39 18.70
N TYR A 147 1.00 3.62 17.85
CA TYR A 147 1.95 2.60 17.40
C TYR A 147 3.40 3.07 17.62
N THR A 148 3.83 3.15 18.86
CA THR A 148 5.24 2.98 19.19
C THR A 148 5.51 1.49 19.32
N SER A 149 5.43 0.75 18.23
CA SER A 149 6.09 -0.55 18.18
C SER A 149 7.59 -0.27 18.12
N PRO A 150 8.39 -0.76 19.08
CA PRO A 150 9.83 -0.58 19.01
C PRO A 150 10.32 -1.12 17.68
N SER A 151 11.11 -0.32 16.97
CA SER A 151 11.74 -0.75 15.73
C SER A 151 12.53 -2.04 16.01
N PRO A 152 12.56 -3.01 15.10
CA PRO A 152 13.43 -4.19 15.26
C PRO A 152 14.91 -3.84 15.51
N ARG A 153 15.34 -2.60 15.22
CA ARG A 153 16.68 -2.09 15.53
C ARG A 153 16.87 -1.74 17.00
N ASP A 154 15.81 -1.44 17.74
CA ASP A 154 15.92 -1.03 19.14
C ASP A 154 16.06 -2.26 20.08
N VAL A 155 15.89 -3.46 19.54
CA VAL A 155 16.01 -4.74 20.28
C VAL A 155 17.45 -5.28 20.25
N GLU A 156 18.32 -4.79 19.36
CA GLU A 156 19.71 -5.29 19.23
C GLU A 156 20.73 -4.53 20.10
N GLU A 157 20.33 -3.46 20.80
CA GLU A 157 21.22 -2.65 21.66
C GLU A 157 20.94 -2.76 23.16
N SER A 158 20.33 -3.87 23.60
CA SER A 158 20.10 -4.13 25.04
C SER A 158 20.89 -5.33 25.53
#